data_afa3580c8c5b3be3ccfb062a61d396b0
#
_entry.id   afa3580c8c5b3be3ccfb062a61d396b0
#
_cell.length_a   1.000
_cell.length_b   1.000
_cell.length_c   1.000
_cell.angle_alpha   90.00
_cell.angle_beta   90.00
_cell.angle_gamma   90.00
#
_symmetry.space_group_name_H-M   'P 1'
#
loop_
_entity.id
_entity.type
_entity.pdbx_description
1 polymer ?
#
loop_
_entity_poly.entity_id
_entity_poly.type
_entity_poly.pdbx_seq_one_letter_code
_entity_poly.pdbx_strand_id
1 'polypeptide(L)'
;EIVKVHIHTNHPGFVLEEAIKLGEMINLKIDNMKHQHKSIIDGSNEQTSENAEVKTAEVKAEKKTEKPKKAPKPKAPVELKDYGFVAVCMGKGITNILKDLGVDRVIEGGQTMNPSTDDILKAVKRVKAKTVYVFPNNKNIIMAANQARDLTEDKEIIVIPSKTVPQGITALVNFIPDLTPEENLENMTAEMERVQTAQITYAVRNTSIDGMEIHEGDIMAIGDHGMLAVDTSVLGAAKAALEAMLNEDSELVTIYYGSDV
;
A
#
# COMPACT_ATOMS: atom_id res chain seq x y z
N GLU A 1 24.51 14.17 -2.11
CA GLU A 1 23.12 14.40 -2.50
C GLU A 1 22.64 13.17 -3.29
N ILE A 2 21.51 12.57 -2.92
CA ILE A 2 20.97 11.41 -3.60
C ILE A 2 19.81 11.87 -4.47
N VAL A 3 19.86 11.56 -5.76
CA VAL A 3 18.80 11.89 -6.71
C VAL A 3 18.08 10.60 -7.11
N LYS A 4 16.76 10.55 -6.98
CA LYS A 4 15.92 9.44 -7.47
C LYS A 4 15.38 9.81 -8.85
N VAL A 5 15.70 8.98 -9.84
CA VAL A 5 15.27 9.18 -11.22
C VAL A 5 14.33 8.05 -11.64
N HIS A 6 13.21 8.39 -12.28
CA HIS A 6 12.26 7.45 -12.86
C HIS A 6 12.03 7.82 -14.32
N ILE A 7 12.30 6.88 -15.24
CA ILE A 7 12.26 7.13 -16.69
C ILE A 7 11.54 5.97 -17.39
N HIS A 8 10.61 6.31 -18.28
CA HIS A 8 10.03 5.39 -19.25
C HIS A 8 10.78 5.51 -20.58
N THR A 9 11.42 4.43 -21.03
CA THR A 9 12.22 4.42 -22.27
C THR A 9 12.18 3.07 -22.94
N ASN A 10 12.35 3.07 -24.26
CA ASN A 10 12.60 1.84 -25.04
C ASN A 10 14.10 1.51 -25.11
N HIS A 11 14.98 2.37 -24.60
CA HIS A 11 16.44 2.23 -24.65
C HIS A 11 17.05 2.38 -23.25
N PRO A 12 16.81 1.42 -22.32
CA PRO A 12 17.29 1.53 -20.94
C PRO A 12 18.82 1.58 -20.84
N GLY A 13 19.52 0.89 -21.73
CA GLY A 13 21.00 0.92 -21.78
C GLY A 13 21.55 2.33 -21.99
N PHE A 14 20.97 3.10 -22.91
CA PHE A 14 21.39 4.47 -23.16
C PHE A 14 21.19 5.38 -21.95
N VAL A 15 20.07 5.22 -21.24
CA VAL A 15 19.81 5.98 -20.01
C VAL A 15 20.84 5.67 -18.92
N LEU A 16 21.22 4.40 -18.78
CA LEU A 16 22.25 3.98 -17.82
C LEU A 16 23.64 4.55 -18.20
N GLU A 17 24.00 4.52 -19.46
CA GLU A 17 25.27 5.08 -19.95
C GLU A 17 25.37 6.58 -19.68
N GLU A 18 24.29 7.32 -19.83
CA GLU A 18 24.26 8.76 -19.52
C GLU A 18 24.26 9.02 -18.01
N ALA A 19 23.53 8.22 -17.24
CA ALA A 19 23.45 8.36 -15.79
C ALA A 19 24.79 8.12 -15.08
N ILE A 20 25.58 7.11 -15.53
CA ILE A 20 26.92 6.84 -14.98
C ILE A 20 27.88 8.01 -15.13
N LYS A 21 27.71 8.82 -16.16
CA LYS A 21 28.55 10.03 -16.38
C LYS A 21 28.27 11.12 -15.32
N LEU A 22 27.11 11.07 -14.68
CA LEU A 22 26.70 12.06 -13.67
C LEU A 22 27.03 11.62 -12.24
N GLY A 23 27.25 10.32 -11.98
CA GLY A 23 27.60 9.80 -10.68
C GLY A 23 27.38 8.30 -10.53
N GLU A 24 27.66 7.77 -9.33
CA GLU A 24 27.44 6.38 -9.01
C GLU A 24 25.94 6.07 -8.91
N MET A 25 25.55 4.92 -9.42
CA MET A 25 24.15 4.47 -9.38
C MET A 25 23.99 3.35 -8.32
N ILE A 26 22.96 3.50 -7.49
CA ILE A 26 22.55 2.52 -6.48
C ILE A 26 21.08 2.14 -6.68
N ASN A 27 20.70 0.93 -6.31
CA ASN A 27 19.31 0.44 -6.34
C ASN A 27 18.65 0.53 -7.73
N LEU A 28 19.33 0.02 -8.75
CA LEU A 28 18.81 -0.03 -10.11
C LEU A 28 17.66 -1.03 -10.22
N LYS A 29 16.51 -0.57 -10.73
CA LYS A 29 15.38 -1.42 -11.09
C LYS A 29 14.99 -1.16 -12.54
N ILE A 30 14.98 -2.21 -13.36
CA ILE A 30 14.59 -2.13 -14.77
C ILE A 30 13.48 -3.14 -15.01
N ASP A 31 12.28 -2.62 -15.27
CA ASP A 31 11.09 -3.43 -15.55
C ASP A 31 10.71 -3.30 -17.03
N ASN A 32 10.48 -4.41 -17.70
CA ASN A 32 9.96 -4.39 -19.06
C ASN A 32 8.44 -4.31 -19.06
N MET A 33 7.91 -3.11 -19.28
CA MET A 33 6.47 -2.84 -19.29
C MET A 33 5.68 -3.70 -20.30
N LYS A 34 6.32 -4.15 -21.40
CA LYS A 34 5.68 -5.05 -22.36
C LYS A 34 5.49 -6.46 -21.82
N HIS A 35 6.34 -6.91 -20.88
CA HIS A 35 6.17 -8.20 -20.20
C HIS A 35 5.15 -8.13 -19.08
N GLN A 36 4.99 -7.00 -18.42
CA GLN A 36 3.91 -6.81 -17.45
C GLN A 36 2.53 -6.96 -18.10
N HIS A 37 2.35 -6.50 -19.33
CA HIS A 37 1.10 -6.70 -20.07
C HIS A 37 0.86 -8.16 -20.51
N LYS A 38 1.92 -8.94 -20.79
CA LYS A 38 1.76 -10.35 -21.21
C LYS A 38 1.48 -11.29 -20.04
N SER A 39 2.04 -11.05 -18.85
CA SER A 39 1.76 -11.85 -17.65
C SER A 39 0.32 -11.69 -17.13
N ILE A 40 -0.37 -10.62 -17.53
CA ILE A 40 -1.79 -10.40 -17.22
C ILE A 40 -2.68 -11.31 -18.08
N ILE A 41 -2.26 -11.65 -19.30
CA ILE A 41 -3.06 -12.47 -20.25
C ILE A 41 -2.82 -13.98 -20.05
N ASP A 42 -1.63 -14.41 -19.67
CA ASP A 42 -1.25 -15.85 -19.63
C ASP A 42 -1.21 -16.51 -18.25
N GLY A 43 -1.60 -15.89 -17.16
CA GLY A 43 -1.87 -16.54 -15.86
C GLY A 43 -0.75 -17.45 -15.31
N SER A 44 0.50 -17.37 -15.76
CA SER A 44 1.61 -18.20 -15.32
C SER A 44 2.52 -17.48 -14.34
N ASN A 45 2.46 -17.97 -13.12
CA ASN A 45 3.27 -17.59 -11.97
C ASN A 45 4.62 -18.33 -12.06
N GLU A 46 5.72 -17.63 -12.30
CA GLU A 46 7.05 -18.14 -11.95
C GLU A 46 7.87 -17.06 -11.25
N GLN A 47 8.07 -17.31 -9.98
CA GLN A 47 9.15 -16.74 -9.19
C GLN A 47 10.48 -17.27 -9.69
N THR A 48 11.42 -16.40 -10.00
CA THR A 48 12.84 -16.77 -10.01
C THR A 48 13.69 -15.61 -9.50
N SER A 49 14.09 -15.74 -8.25
CA SER A 49 15.40 -15.31 -7.80
C SER A 49 16.37 -16.40 -8.19
N GLU A 50 17.50 -16.08 -8.86
CA GLU A 50 18.85 -16.50 -8.48
C GLU A 50 19.86 -16.43 -9.63
N ASN A 51 20.95 -15.83 -9.32
CA ASN A 51 22.34 -16.00 -9.75
C ASN A 51 22.65 -16.85 -11.01
N ALA A 52 23.25 -16.16 -11.96
CA ALA A 52 23.95 -16.75 -13.08
C ALA A 52 25.35 -17.22 -12.66
N GLU A 53 25.63 -18.51 -12.77
CA GLU A 53 26.94 -19.05 -13.04
C GLU A 53 26.90 -19.90 -14.30
N VAL A 54 27.75 -19.52 -15.24
CA VAL A 54 27.98 -20.19 -16.50
C VAL A 54 28.79 -21.48 -16.29
N LYS A 55 28.27 -22.63 -16.72
CA LYS A 55 29.10 -23.76 -17.18
C LYS A 55 28.40 -24.57 -18.26
N THR A 56 29.08 -24.66 -19.38
CA THR A 56 28.83 -25.52 -20.55
C THR A 56 28.98 -27.00 -20.20
N ALA A 57 28.17 -27.82 -20.79
CA ALA A 57 28.45 -29.05 -21.56
C ALA A 57 27.52 -30.25 -21.27
N GLU A 58 27.05 -30.77 -22.38
CA GLU A 58 26.82 -32.16 -22.78
C GLU A 58 25.51 -32.90 -22.47
N VAL A 59 24.94 -33.25 -23.59
CA VAL A 59 23.81 -34.12 -23.89
C VAL A 59 24.00 -35.54 -23.33
N LYS A 60 22.98 -36.07 -22.64
CA LYS A 60 22.59 -37.49 -22.73
C LYS A 60 21.11 -37.70 -22.43
N ALA A 61 20.45 -38.30 -23.41
CA ALA A 61 19.06 -38.72 -23.33
C ALA A 61 18.92 -40.00 -22.49
N GLU A 62 17.97 -40.00 -21.56
CA GLU A 62 17.39 -41.26 -21.09
C GLU A 62 15.89 -41.11 -20.83
N LYS A 63 15.11 -41.97 -21.51
CA LYS A 63 13.67 -42.18 -21.36
C LYS A 63 13.35 -42.66 -19.96
N LYS A 64 12.39 -42.00 -19.26
CA LYS A 64 11.62 -42.65 -18.20
C LYS A 64 10.15 -42.33 -18.34
N THR A 65 9.42 -43.39 -18.45
CA THR A 65 8.00 -43.68 -18.46
C THR A 65 7.10 -42.73 -17.64
N GLU A 66 6.07 -42.23 -18.34
CA GLU A 66 4.95 -41.49 -17.78
C GLU A 66 4.07 -42.38 -16.86
N LYS A 67 3.81 -41.89 -15.63
CA LYS A 67 2.64 -42.30 -14.83
C LYS A 67 1.50 -41.32 -15.09
N PRO A 68 0.25 -41.79 -15.25
CA PRO A 68 -0.87 -40.91 -15.59
C PRO A 68 -1.18 -39.96 -14.44
N LYS A 69 -1.13 -38.66 -14.72
CA LYS A 69 -1.64 -37.61 -13.82
C LYS A 69 -3.15 -37.73 -13.68
N LYS A 70 -3.63 -37.94 -12.44
CA LYS A 70 -5.06 -37.86 -12.10
C LYS A 70 -5.57 -36.47 -12.51
N ALA A 71 -6.65 -36.47 -13.28
CA ALA A 71 -7.41 -35.27 -13.64
C ALA A 71 -7.81 -34.49 -12.37
N PRO A 72 -7.75 -33.15 -12.38
CA PRO A 72 -8.22 -32.36 -11.25
C PRO A 72 -9.73 -32.55 -11.11
N LYS A 73 -10.18 -32.92 -9.90
CA LYS A 73 -11.59 -32.95 -9.55
C LYS A 73 -12.16 -31.54 -9.76
N PRO A 74 -13.38 -31.40 -10.33
CA PRO A 74 -14.04 -30.12 -10.44
C PRO A 74 -14.17 -29.52 -9.03
N LYS A 75 -13.59 -28.33 -8.83
CA LYS A 75 -13.79 -27.56 -7.60
C LYS A 75 -15.28 -27.19 -7.55
N ALA A 76 -15.94 -27.50 -6.43
CA ALA A 76 -17.29 -27.02 -6.16
C ALA A 76 -17.38 -25.51 -6.41
N PRO A 77 -18.53 -24.97 -6.87
CA PRO A 77 -18.72 -23.55 -7.03
C PRO A 77 -18.36 -22.85 -5.73
N VAL A 78 -17.36 -22.00 -5.74
CA VAL A 78 -16.99 -21.18 -4.58
C VAL A 78 -18.04 -20.10 -4.50
N GLU A 79 -18.94 -20.17 -3.52
CA GLU A 79 -19.90 -19.10 -3.25
C GLU A 79 -19.11 -17.80 -3.00
N LEU A 80 -19.39 -16.80 -3.82
CA LEU A 80 -18.82 -15.47 -3.62
C LEU A 80 -19.52 -14.81 -2.45
N LYS A 81 -18.76 -14.23 -1.52
CA LYS A 81 -19.30 -13.32 -0.50
C LYS A 81 -19.93 -12.11 -1.20
N ASP A 82 -20.89 -11.47 -0.57
CA ASP A 82 -21.46 -10.24 -1.14
C ASP A 82 -20.43 -9.11 -1.12
N TYR A 83 -19.61 -9.01 -0.07
CA TYR A 83 -18.57 -7.99 0.07
C TYR A 83 -17.26 -8.58 0.62
N GLY A 84 -16.18 -7.85 0.38
CA GLY A 84 -14.84 -8.14 0.92
C GLY A 84 -14.00 -6.89 1.05
N PHE A 85 -12.89 -6.98 1.77
CA PHE A 85 -12.09 -5.84 2.17
C PHE A 85 -10.62 -6.01 1.80
N VAL A 86 -10.04 -4.94 1.23
CA VAL A 86 -8.61 -4.82 0.93
C VAL A 86 -8.10 -3.56 1.59
N ALA A 87 -7.04 -3.62 2.39
CA ALA A 87 -6.45 -2.45 3.03
C ALA A 87 -4.95 -2.37 2.78
N VAL A 88 -4.43 -1.16 2.70
CA VAL A 88 -2.98 -0.91 2.66
C VAL A 88 -2.52 -0.49 4.04
N CYS A 89 -1.45 -1.09 4.55
CA CYS A 89 -0.80 -0.65 5.78
C CYS A 89 0.65 -1.13 5.87
N MET A 90 1.39 -0.59 6.84
CA MET A 90 2.72 -1.07 7.24
C MET A 90 2.68 -1.62 8.67
N GLY A 91 3.55 -2.61 8.91
CA GLY A 91 3.76 -3.18 10.23
C GLY A 91 2.79 -4.31 10.59
N LYS A 92 3.33 -5.29 11.31
CA LYS A 92 2.59 -6.51 11.69
C LYS A 92 1.43 -6.23 12.65
N GLY A 93 1.60 -5.26 13.55
CA GLY A 93 0.57 -4.89 14.53
C GLY A 93 -0.70 -4.39 13.82
N ILE A 94 -0.58 -3.39 12.96
CA ILE A 94 -1.70 -2.84 12.17
C ILE A 94 -2.30 -3.91 11.25
N THR A 95 -1.45 -4.72 10.60
CA THR A 95 -1.90 -5.85 9.77
C THR A 95 -2.80 -6.81 10.55
N ASN A 96 -2.44 -7.13 11.79
CA ASN A 96 -3.25 -8.01 12.64
C ASN A 96 -4.58 -7.36 13.02
N ILE A 97 -4.56 -6.10 13.45
CA ILE A 97 -5.79 -5.33 13.75
C ILE A 97 -6.75 -5.34 12.55
N LEU A 98 -6.26 -5.03 11.35
CA LEU A 98 -7.09 -5.02 10.15
C LEU A 98 -7.64 -6.42 9.81
N LYS A 99 -6.86 -7.49 10.00
CA LYS A 99 -7.34 -8.87 9.81
C LYS A 99 -8.38 -9.26 10.85
N ASP A 100 -8.21 -8.88 12.10
CA ASP A 100 -9.17 -9.15 13.18
C ASP A 100 -10.49 -8.39 12.95
N LEU A 101 -10.43 -7.23 12.28
CA LEU A 101 -11.59 -6.48 11.81
C LEU A 101 -12.22 -7.05 10.52
N GLY A 102 -11.68 -8.13 9.96
CA GLY A 102 -12.28 -8.83 8.82
C GLY A 102 -11.70 -8.45 7.45
N VAL A 103 -10.57 -7.76 7.38
CA VAL A 103 -9.91 -7.48 6.10
C VAL A 103 -9.40 -8.78 5.45
N ASP A 104 -9.90 -9.10 4.25
CA ASP A 104 -9.55 -10.31 3.51
C ASP A 104 -8.10 -10.28 2.99
N ARG A 105 -7.62 -9.09 2.61
CA ARG A 105 -6.27 -8.90 2.09
C ARG A 105 -5.67 -7.58 2.56
N VAL A 106 -4.46 -7.69 3.09
CA VAL A 106 -3.64 -6.52 3.41
C VAL A 106 -2.51 -6.45 2.39
N ILE A 107 -2.30 -5.26 1.84
CA ILE A 107 -1.19 -4.92 0.96
C ILE A 107 -0.16 -4.19 1.83
N GLU A 108 1.05 -4.71 1.87
CA GLU A 108 2.13 -4.04 2.58
C GLU A 108 2.58 -2.81 1.78
N GLY A 109 2.48 -1.65 2.39
CA GLY A 109 2.83 -0.38 1.77
C GLY A 109 2.48 0.79 2.66
N GLY A 110 2.99 1.95 2.32
CA GLY A 110 2.81 3.15 3.11
C GLY A 110 3.67 4.30 2.61
N GLN A 111 4.23 5.11 3.51
CA GLN A 111 4.86 6.40 3.17
C GLN A 111 6.05 6.29 2.21
N THR A 112 6.83 5.21 2.27
CA THR A 112 8.04 5.01 1.46
C THR A 112 7.88 4.02 0.32
N MET A 113 6.91 3.11 0.41
CA MET A 113 6.62 2.08 -0.60
C MET A 113 5.13 2.09 -0.94
N ASN A 114 4.75 2.91 -1.91
CA ASN A 114 3.38 2.94 -2.38
C ASN A 114 3.12 1.73 -3.30
N PRO A 115 2.10 0.91 -3.03
CA PRO A 115 1.70 -0.16 -3.93
C PRO A 115 1.26 0.43 -5.28
N SER A 116 1.57 -0.30 -6.34
CA SER A 116 1.14 0.05 -7.69
C SER A 116 -0.34 -0.30 -7.89
N THR A 117 -0.94 0.23 -8.96
CA THR A 117 -2.28 -0.16 -9.42
C THR A 117 -2.38 -1.68 -9.62
N ASP A 118 -1.32 -2.32 -10.14
CA ASP A 118 -1.27 -3.76 -10.36
C ASP A 118 -1.25 -4.57 -9.05
N ASP A 119 -0.58 -4.07 -8.01
CA ASP A 119 -0.58 -4.72 -6.69
C ASP A 119 -1.99 -4.69 -6.07
N ILE A 120 -2.71 -3.59 -6.24
CA ILE A 120 -4.10 -3.46 -5.79
C ILE A 120 -5.00 -4.40 -6.59
N LEU A 121 -4.88 -4.44 -7.91
CA LEU A 121 -5.62 -5.37 -8.78
C LEU A 121 -5.38 -6.84 -8.38
N LYS A 122 -4.13 -7.22 -8.13
CA LYS A 122 -3.79 -8.58 -7.67
C LYS A 122 -4.43 -8.91 -6.32
N ALA A 123 -4.46 -7.96 -5.40
CA ALA A 123 -5.10 -8.15 -4.09
C ALA A 123 -6.61 -8.32 -4.24
N VAL A 124 -7.27 -7.43 -4.98
CA VAL A 124 -8.71 -7.48 -5.26
C VAL A 124 -9.12 -8.77 -5.95
N LYS A 125 -8.39 -9.24 -6.97
CA LYS A 125 -8.66 -10.51 -7.66
C LYS A 125 -8.63 -11.72 -6.73
N ARG A 126 -7.84 -11.69 -5.67
CA ARG A 126 -7.74 -12.76 -4.67
C ARG A 126 -8.89 -12.76 -3.65
N VAL A 127 -9.62 -11.68 -3.52
CA VAL A 127 -10.81 -11.60 -2.67
C VAL A 127 -11.99 -12.21 -3.41
N LYS A 128 -12.65 -13.19 -2.80
CA LYS A 128 -13.80 -13.89 -3.38
C LYS A 128 -15.10 -13.21 -2.96
N ALA A 129 -15.33 -12.01 -3.48
CA ALA A 129 -16.52 -11.21 -3.22
C ALA A 129 -17.01 -10.54 -4.50
N LYS A 130 -18.29 -10.14 -4.52
CA LYS A 130 -18.92 -9.38 -5.60
C LYS A 130 -18.46 -7.93 -5.55
N THR A 131 -18.59 -7.29 -4.38
CA THR A 131 -18.14 -5.92 -4.10
C THR A 131 -16.92 -5.96 -3.20
N VAL A 132 -15.87 -5.20 -3.54
CA VAL A 132 -14.62 -5.12 -2.77
C VAL A 132 -14.34 -3.68 -2.36
N TYR A 133 -14.33 -3.43 -1.06
CA TYR A 133 -13.95 -2.15 -0.50
C TYR A 133 -12.44 -2.07 -0.35
N VAL A 134 -11.84 -1.00 -0.87
CA VAL A 134 -10.39 -0.76 -0.83
C VAL A 134 -10.11 0.45 0.06
N PHE A 135 -9.25 0.25 1.06
CA PHE A 135 -8.78 1.26 2.01
C PHE A 135 -7.33 1.60 1.71
N PRO A 136 -7.05 2.69 0.97
CA PRO A 136 -5.68 3.09 0.64
C PRO A 136 -4.86 3.51 1.85
N ASN A 137 -5.47 4.14 2.86
CA ASN A 137 -4.86 4.62 4.10
C ASN A 137 -3.64 5.54 3.88
N ASN A 138 -3.55 6.12 2.69
CA ASN A 138 -2.52 7.06 2.29
C ASN A 138 -3.00 7.86 1.07
N LYS A 139 -2.91 9.20 1.13
CA LYS A 139 -3.33 10.10 0.05
C LYS A 139 -2.69 9.78 -1.31
N ASN A 140 -1.43 9.30 -1.30
CA ASN A 140 -0.68 9.00 -2.52
C ASN A 140 -1.14 7.68 -3.18
N ILE A 141 -1.87 6.83 -2.46
CA ILE A 141 -2.33 5.53 -2.94
C ILE A 141 -3.77 5.61 -3.49
N ILE A 142 -4.54 6.63 -3.09
CA ILE A 142 -5.94 6.80 -3.52
C ILE A 142 -6.05 6.81 -5.06
N MET A 143 -5.13 7.49 -5.74
CA MET A 143 -5.13 7.53 -7.21
C MET A 143 -4.91 6.15 -7.83
N ALA A 144 -3.97 5.36 -7.32
CA ALA A 144 -3.72 4.00 -7.79
C ALA A 144 -4.91 3.07 -7.51
N ALA A 145 -5.60 3.27 -6.38
CA ALA A 145 -6.82 2.53 -6.06
C ALA A 145 -7.98 2.86 -7.00
N ASN A 146 -8.17 4.14 -7.33
CA ASN A 146 -9.17 4.56 -8.32
C ASN A 146 -8.86 4.01 -9.72
N GLN A 147 -7.59 4.02 -10.14
CA GLN A 147 -7.19 3.40 -11.40
C GLN A 147 -7.44 1.88 -11.40
N ALA A 148 -7.22 1.19 -10.29
CA ALA A 148 -7.53 -0.23 -10.17
C ALA A 148 -9.04 -0.48 -10.29
N ARG A 149 -9.88 0.37 -9.70
CA ARG A 149 -11.34 0.33 -9.88
C ARG A 149 -11.71 0.46 -11.35
N ASP A 150 -11.19 1.48 -12.02
CA ASP A 150 -11.55 1.79 -13.42
C ASP A 150 -11.08 0.70 -14.42
N LEU A 151 -10.07 -0.10 -14.04
CA LEU A 151 -9.55 -1.23 -14.84
C LEU A 151 -10.20 -2.59 -14.51
N THR A 152 -11.12 -2.64 -13.54
CA THR A 152 -11.75 -3.90 -13.10
C THR A 152 -13.17 -3.98 -13.65
N GLU A 153 -13.46 -5.03 -14.45
CA GLU A 153 -14.75 -5.27 -15.08
C GLU A 153 -15.54 -6.42 -14.41
N ASP A 154 -14.84 -7.33 -13.72
CA ASP A 154 -15.40 -8.56 -13.17
C ASP A 154 -15.91 -8.45 -11.73
N LYS A 155 -15.68 -7.32 -11.09
CA LYS A 155 -16.08 -7.02 -9.70
C LYS A 155 -16.34 -5.53 -9.54
N GLU A 156 -17.21 -5.23 -8.61
CA GLU A 156 -17.40 -3.87 -8.17
C GLU A 156 -16.31 -3.50 -7.14
N ILE A 157 -15.61 -2.39 -7.35
CA ILE A 157 -14.61 -1.85 -6.41
C ILE A 157 -15.10 -0.52 -5.88
N ILE A 158 -15.19 -0.42 -4.56
CA ILE A 158 -15.49 0.82 -3.84
C ILE A 158 -14.20 1.29 -3.16
N VAL A 159 -13.70 2.45 -3.53
CA VAL A 159 -12.51 3.04 -2.92
C VAL A 159 -12.95 3.98 -1.79
N ILE A 160 -12.61 3.65 -0.56
CA ILE A 160 -12.81 4.52 0.60
C ILE A 160 -11.63 5.51 0.63
N PRO A 161 -11.84 6.83 0.56
CA PRO A 161 -10.76 7.81 0.37
C PRO A 161 -9.95 8.08 1.66
N SER A 162 -9.63 7.02 2.42
CA SER A 162 -8.85 7.10 3.66
C SER A 162 -7.41 7.54 3.40
N LYS A 163 -6.96 8.57 4.10
CA LYS A 163 -5.63 9.17 3.98
C LYS A 163 -4.66 8.64 5.03
N THR A 164 -5.19 8.07 6.11
CA THR A 164 -4.44 7.53 7.25
C THR A 164 -5.03 6.20 7.70
N VAL A 165 -4.22 5.39 8.41
CA VAL A 165 -4.67 4.11 8.95
C VAL A 165 -5.82 4.27 9.96
N PRO A 166 -5.79 5.24 10.91
CA PRO A 166 -6.92 5.47 11.80
C PRO A 166 -8.22 5.76 11.05
N GLN A 167 -8.18 6.61 10.02
CA GLN A 167 -9.34 6.87 9.17
C GLN A 167 -9.88 5.59 8.53
N GLY A 168 -8.99 4.74 7.98
CA GLY A 168 -9.41 3.48 7.38
C GLY A 168 -10.00 2.49 8.39
N ILE A 169 -9.47 2.44 9.62
CA ILE A 169 -10.03 1.61 10.69
C ILE A 169 -11.42 2.11 11.06
N THR A 170 -11.60 3.42 11.26
CA THR A 170 -12.91 4.01 11.59
C THR A 170 -13.92 3.74 10.47
N ALA A 171 -13.54 3.95 9.21
CA ALA A 171 -14.41 3.61 8.10
C ALA A 171 -14.81 2.13 8.12
N LEU A 172 -13.85 1.22 8.32
CA LEU A 172 -14.09 -0.21 8.31
C LEU A 172 -15.06 -0.66 9.43
N VAL A 173 -14.92 -0.14 10.64
CA VAL A 173 -15.82 -0.51 11.77
C VAL A 173 -17.23 0.05 11.62
N ASN A 174 -17.42 1.08 10.79
CA ASN A 174 -18.71 1.65 10.45
C ASN A 174 -19.36 1.06 9.19
N PHE A 175 -18.77 -0.01 8.62
CA PHE A 175 -19.41 -0.77 7.54
C PHE A 175 -20.68 -1.47 8.04
N ILE A 176 -21.79 -1.31 7.32
CA ILE A 176 -23.09 -1.90 7.66
C ILE A 176 -23.49 -2.86 6.54
N PRO A 177 -23.58 -4.20 6.81
CA PRO A 177 -23.85 -5.20 5.78
C PRO A 177 -25.18 -5.04 5.02
N ASP A 178 -26.17 -4.43 5.68
CA ASP A 178 -27.53 -4.29 5.13
C ASP A 178 -27.68 -3.04 4.24
N LEU A 179 -26.68 -2.16 4.17
CA LEU A 179 -26.69 -0.99 3.29
C LEU A 179 -26.17 -1.33 1.89
N THR A 180 -26.62 -0.56 0.90
CA THR A 180 -26.06 -0.62 -0.45
C THR A 180 -24.58 -0.18 -0.47
N PRO A 181 -23.82 -0.53 -1.54
CA PRO A 181 -22.44 -0.08 -1.68
C PRO A 181 -22.27 1.43 -1.61
N GLU A 182 -23.20 2.19 -2.19
CA GLU A 182 -23.19 3.65 -2.21
C GLU A 182 -23.48 4.23 -0.81
N GLU A 183 -24.49 3.71 -0.13
CA GLU A 183 -24.84 4.13 1.25
C GLU A 183 -23.67 3.82 2.22
N ASN A 184 -23.02 2.67 2.05
CA ASN A 184 -21.82 2.34 2.83
C ASN A 184 -20.66 3.29 2.53
N LEU A 185 -20.43 3.65 1.26
CA LEU A 185 -19.39 4.63 0.91
C LEU A 185 -19.65 5.97 1.59
N GLU A 186 -20.88 6.46 1.56
CA GLU A 186 -21.28 7.72 2.21
C GLU A 186 -21.10 7.64 3.73
N ASN A 187 -21.65 6.60 4.38
CA ASN A 187 -21.56 6.40 5.82
C ASN A 187 -20.12 6.28 6.30
N MET A 188 -19.34 5.42 5.68
CA MET A 188 -17.93 5.19 6.03
C MET A 188 -17.08 6.43 5.82
N THR A 189 -17.37 7.21 4.77
CA THR A 189 -16.67 8.48 4.50
C THR A 189 -17.01 9.53 5.54
N ALA A 190 -18.29 9.70 5.88
CA ALA A 190 -18.71 10.66 6.88
C ALA A 190 -18.09 10.37 8.27
N GLU A 191 -18.04 9.09 8.66
CA GLU A 191 -17.47 8.73 9.96
C GLU A 191 -15.94 8.86 10.00
N MET A 192 -15.22 8.53 8.92
CA MET A 192 -13.77 8.71 8.89
C MET A 192 -13.34 10.18 8.85
N GLU A 193 -14.18 11.09 8.32
CA GLU A 193 -13.88 12.53 8.29
C GLU A 193 -13.91 13.17 9.68
N ARG A 194 -14.54 12.53 10.67
CA ARG A 194 -14.51 12.95 12.08
C ARG A 194 -13.18 12.63 12.76
N VAL A 195 -12.36 11.76 12.16
CA VAL A 195 -11.08 11.33 12.74
C VAL A 195 -10.01 12.35 12.41
N GLN A 196 -9.50 13.01 13.43
CA GLN A 196 -8.30 13.84 13.33
C GLN A 196 -7.07 12.97 13.54
N THR A 197 -6.04 13.12 12.69
CA THR A 197 -4.81 12.34 12.81
C THR A 197 -3.58 13.24 12.86
N ALA A 198 -2.58 12.79 13.63
CA ALA A 198 -1.25 13.38 13.63
C ALA A 198 -0.19 12.29 13.49
N GLN A 199 0.90 12.61 12.81
CA GLN A 199 2.07 11.76 12.66
C GLN A 199 3.25 12.42 13.36
N ILE A 200 3.89 11.67 14.24
CA ILE A 200 5.13 12.11 14.90
C ILE A 200 6.30 11.51 14.12
N THR A 201 7.20 12.37 13.66
CA THR A 201 8.39 11.96 12.90
C THR A 201 9.55 12.92 13.17
N TYR A 202 10.74 12.56 12.73
CA TYR A 202 11.92 13.42 12.87
C TYR A 202 12.28 14.12 11.56
N ALA A 203 12.84 15.29 11.66
CA ALA A 203 13.33 16.07 10.52
C ALA A 203 14.67 15.50 10.03
N VAL A 204 14.76 15.21 8.74
CA VAL A 204 15.97 14.71 8.07
C VAL A 204 16.87 15.83 7.54
N ARG A 205 16.44 17.09 7.63
CA ARG A 205 17.18 18.27 7.18
C ARG A 205 16.58 19.53 7.77
N ASN A 206 17.37 20.61 7.78
CA ASN A 206 16.87 21.94 8.14
C ASN A 206 15.88 22.43 7.08
N THR A 207 14.75 22.94 7.51
CA THR A 207 13.69 23.47 6.65
C THR A 207 12.83 24.47 7.42
N SER A 208 11.86 25.09 6.74
CA SER A 208 10.80 25.86 7.38
C SER A 208 9.47 25.46 6.74
N ILE A 209 8.48 25.13 7.55
CA ILE A 209 7.15 24.69 7.13
C ILE A 209 6.14 25.45 7.99
N ASP A 210 5.11 26.03 7.37
CA ASP A 210 4.04 26.79 8.03
C ASP A 210 4.55 27.88 8.98
N GLY A 211 5.73 28.48 8.67
CA GLY A 211 6.36 29.54 9.47
C GLY A 211 7.17 29.03 10.68
N MET A 212 7.25 27.73 10.90
CA MET A 212 8.07 27.13 11.95
C MET A 212 9.44 26.77 11.38
N GLU A 213 10.50 27.16 12.07
CA GLU A 213 11.87 26.73 11.79
C GLU A 213 12.05 25.31 12.31
N ILE A 214 12.65 24.44 11.50
CA ILE A 214 12.84 23.01 11.79
C ILE A 214 14.31 22.70 11.53
N HIS A 215 14.98 22.16 12.52
CA HIS A 215 16.36 21.71 12.41
C HIS A 215 16.43 20.20 12.19
N GLU A 216 17.52 19.73 11.58
CA GLU A 216 17.79 18.31 11.42
C GLU A 216 17.82 17.63 12.81
N GLY A 217 17.02 16.57 12.95
CA GLY A 217 16.85 15.83 14.21
C GLY A 217 15.69 16.30 15.09
N ASP A 218 15.08 17.46 14.81
CA ASP A 218 13.86 17.88 15.51
C ASP A 218 12.72 16.89 15.29
N ILE A 219 11.86 16.78 16.28
CA ILE A 219 10.65 15.95 16.22
C ILE A 219 9.48 16.82 15.77
N MET A 220 8.85 16.41 14.67
CA MET A 220 7.73 17.10 14.08
C MET A 220 6.42 16.35 14.35
N ALA A 221 5.37 17.07 14.67
CA ALA A 221 4.00 16.60 14.69
C ALA A 221 3.26 17.17 13.48
N ILE A 222 2.88 16.30 12.55
CA ILE A 222 2.22 16.68 11.29
C ILE A 222 0.77 16.20 11.35
N GLY A 223 -0.17 17.13 11.33
CA GLY A 223 -1.61 16.86 11.30
C GLY A 223 -2.18 16.75 9.89
N ASP A 224 -3.49 16.58 9.82
CA ASP A 224 -4.22 16.47 8.54
C ASP A 224 -4.13 17.75 7.69
N HIS A 225 -3.98 18.91 8.30
CA HIS A 225 -4.00 20.23 7.67
C HIS A 225 -2.63 20.96 7.68
N GLY A 226 -1.59 20.36 8.23
CA GLY A 226 -0.26 20.97 8.27
C GLY A 226 0.52 20.64 9.53
N MET A 227 1.53 21.47 9.81
CA MET A 227 2.38 21.30 10.99
C MET A 227 1.62 21.68 12.27
N LEU A 228 1.60 20.78 13.25
CA LEU A 228 1.00 21.04 14.57
C LEU A 228 2.04 21.52 15.57
N ALA A 229 3.22 20.90 15.60
CA ALA A 229 4.27 21.22 16.55
C ALA A 229 5.65 20.78 16.07
N VAL A 230 6.68 21.43 16.60
CA VAL A 230 8.09 21.02 16.49
C VAL A 230 8.67 21.03 17.90
N ASP A 231 9.36 19.96 18.29
CA ASP A 231 10.00 19.80 19.60
C ASP A 231 11.29 19.02 19.46
N THR A 232 12.14 19.02 20.46
CA THR A 232 13.37 18.21 20.53
C THR A 232 13.12 16.79 21.04
N SER A 233 11.92 16.50 21.51
CA SER A 233 11.53 15.20 22.08
C SER A 233 10.21 14.67 21.52
N VAL A 234 10.11 13.35 21.38
CA VAL A 234 8.89 12.67 20.94
C VAL A 234 7.71 12.98 21.89
N LEU A 235 7.97 12.97 23.20
CA LEU A 235 6.93 13.25 24.18
C LEU A 235 6.43 14.70 24.12
N GLY A 236 7.34 15.67 23.93
CA GLY A 236 6.98 17.08 23.77
C GLY A 236 6.14 17.32 22.53
N ALA A 237 6.59 16.81 21.37
CA ALA A 237 5.86 16.91 20.11
C ALA A 237 4.47 16.22 20.20
N ALA A 238 4.40 15.05 20.85
CA ALA A 238 3.14 14.32 21.00
C ALA A 238 2.15 15.07 21.92
N LYS A 239 2.60 15.64 23.01
CA LYS A 239 1.76 16.46 23.91
C LYS A 239 1.24 17.70 23.19
N ALA A 240 2.13 18.44 22.51
CA ALA A 240 1.74 19.64 21.79
C ALA A 240 0.74 19.32 20.64
N ALA A 241 0.92 18.19 19.97
CA ALA A 241 -0.02 17.71 18.95
C ALA A 241 -1.39 17.40 19.57
N LEU A 242 -1.43 16.70 20.70
CA LEU A 242 -2.69 16.39 21.38
C LEU A 242 -3.39 17.67 21.85
N GLU A 243 -2.66 18.61 22.44
CA GLU A 243 -3.24 19.91 22.88
C GLU A 243 -3.82 20.70 21.70
N ALA A 244 -3.18 20.62 20.52
CA ALA A 244 -3.67 21.29 19.30
C ALA A 244 -4.90 20.60 18.67
N MET A 245 -5.06 19.29 18.87
CA MET A 245 -6.12 18.48 18.24
C MET A 245 -7.35 18.29 19.15
N LEU A 246 -7.14 18.20 20.46
CA LEU A 246 -8.22 17.94 21.40
C LEU A 246 -9.20 19.12 21.48
N ASN A 247 -10.49 18.81 21.45
CA ASN A 247 -11.60 19.74 21.66
C ASN A 247 -12.63 19.11 22.61
N GLU A 248 -13.70 19.84 22.91
CA GLU A 248 -14.76 19.39 23.83
C GLU A 248 -15.51 18.14 23.35
N ASP A 249 -15.47 17.87 22.03
CA ASP A 249 -16.14 16.73 21.40
C ASP A 249 -15.21 15.49 21.28
N SER A 250 -13.97 15.58 21.75
CA SER A 250 -12.99 14.49 21.65
C SER A 250 -13.24 13.42 22.71
N GLU A 251 -13.73 12.25 22.31
CA GLU A 251 -14.07 11.14 23.22
C GLU A 251 -13.00 10.06 23.30
N LEU A 252 -12.23 9.85 22.24
CA LEU A 252 -11.26 8.75 22.14
C LEU A 252 -9.93 9.23 21.56
N VAL A 253 -8.82 8.89 22.23
CA VAL A 253 -7.46 9.07 21.74
C VAL A 253 -6.83 7.69 21.55
N THR A 254 -6.36 7.41 20.34
CA THR A 254 -5.63 6.18 20.04
C THR A 254 -4.21 6.50 19.60
N ILE A 255 -3.23 5.85 20.21
CA ILE A 255 -1.81 6.04 19.90
C ILE A 255 -1.25 4.75 19.29
N TYR A 256 -0.71 4.85 18.10
CA TYR A 256 0.02 3.77 17.41
C TYR A 256 1.51 4.08 17.49
N TYR A 257 2.31 3.10 17.87
CA TYR A 257 3.76 3.25 17.97
C TYR A 257 4.49 2.04 17.39
N GLY A 258 5.72 2.26 16.91
CA GLY A 258 6.61 1.21 16.41
C GLY A 258 7.20 0.38 17.55
N SER A 259 7.77 -0.77 17.18
CA SER A 259 8.47 -1.64 18.14
C SER A 259 9.81 -1.09 18.62
N ASP A 260 10.24 -0.01 18.00
CA ASP A 260 11.53 0.68 18.17
C ASP A 260 11.40 2.01 18.95
N VAL A 261 10.20 2.30 19.47
CA VAL A 261 9.89 3.50 20.27
C VAL A 261 9.68 3.16 21.74
#